data_f179524c503dbd5b5446efb1effde358
#
_entry.id   f179524c503dbd5b5446efb1effde358
#
_cell.length_a   1.000
_cell.length_b   1.000
_cell.length_c   1.000
_cell.angle_alpha   90.00
_cell.angle_beta   90.00
_cell.angle_gamma   90.00
#
_symmetry.space_group_name_H-M   'P 1'
#
loop_
_entity.id
_entity.type
_entity.pdbx_description
1 polymer ?
#
loop_
_entity_poly.entity_id
_entity_poly.type
_entity_poly.pdbx_seq_one_letter_code
_entity_poly.pdbx_strand_id
1 'polypeptide(L)'
;MLSYFADDVALKLNSCHVFYTPNVGIRGVSSYEHSFDFLFQRSANHPTRFCQAPNRFDKDAVKDIMFGWDDTKKDPKRRDSRLIVIGDDRQTPLQRGALTAFRNYGVTVIPYSKLEERAPVELAA
;
A
#
# COMPACT_ATOMS: atom_id res chain seq x y z
N MET A 1 15.72 3.09 19.03
CA MET A 1 14.85 3.75 18.04
C MET A 1 14.04 2.70 17.28
N LEU A 2 12.75 2.90 17.17
CA LEU A 2 11.91 1.98 16.42
C LEU A 2 12.13 2.20 14.92
N SER A 3 12.42 1.10 14.19
CA SER A 3 12.46 1.11 12.74
C SER A 3 11.05 0.83 12.22
N TYR A 4 10.62 1.65 11.28
CA TYR A 4 9.35 1.41 10.61
C TYR A 4 9.61 0.62 9.32
N PHE A 5 8.75 -0.36 9.09
CA PHE A 5 8.84 -1.17 7.87
C PHE A 5 8.76 -0.29 6.61
N ALA A 6 7.95 0.77 6.65
CA ALA A 6 7.82 1.68 5.52
C ALA A 6 9.16 2.29 5.10
N ASP A 7 10.07 2.54 6.06
CA ASP A 7 11.40 3.07 5.73
C ASP A 7 12.22 2.06 4.94
N ASP A 8 12.13 0.79 5.28
CA ASP A 8 12.82 -0.27 4.55
C ASP A 8 12.25 -0.43 3.14
N VAL A 9 10.93 -0.30 3.01
CA VAL A 9 10.27 -0.32 1.70
C VAL A 9 10.75 0.84 0.84
N ALA A 10 10.85 2.04 1.43
CA ALA A 10 11.34 3.21 0.70
C ALA A 10 12.76 3.00 0.15
N LEU A 11 13.65 2.42 0.96
CA LEU A 11 15.01 2.09 0.51
C LEU A 11 14.98 1.12 -0.66
N LYS A 12 14.13 0.11 -0.60
CA LYS A 12 14.00 -0.88 -1.67
C LYS A 12 13.47 -0.23 -2.95
N LEU A 13 12.44 0.60 -2.84
CA LEU A 13 11.88 1.31 -3.99
C LEU A 13 12.92 2.23 -4.63
N ASN A 14 13.71 2.93 -3.82
CA ASN A 14 14.78 3.78 -4.32
C ASN A 14 15.84 2.96 -5.08
N SER A 15 16.18 1.78 -4.56
CA SER A 15 17.16 0.91 -5.22
C SER A 15 16.64 0.36 -6.54
N CYS A 16 15.33 0.25 -6.70
CA CYS A 16 14.68 -0.21 -7.93
C CYS A 16 14.37 0.95 -8.89
N HIS A 17 14.74 2.17 -8.53
CA HIS A 17 14.47 3.39 -9.31
C HIS A 17 12.97 3.60 -9.58
N VAL A 18 12.13 3.24 -8.61
CA VAL A 18 10.69 3.49 -8.68
C VAL A 18 10.38 4.81 -8.01
N PHE A 19 9.73 5.72 -8.74
CA PHE A 19 9.35 7.02 -8.21
C PHE A 19 8.04 6.93 -7.45
N TYR A 20 7.95 7.64 -6.34
CA TYR A 20 6.76 7.69 -5.52
C TYR A 20 6.69 9.02 -4.75
N THR A 21 5.50 9.35 -4.27
CA THR A 21 5.32 10.45 -3.33
C THR A 21 5.15 9.84 -1.94
N PRO A 22 6.00 10.18 -0.96
CA PRO A 22 5.90 9.61 0.39
C PRO A 22 4.88 10.38 1.24
N ASN A 23 4.32 9.70 2.23
CA ASN A 23 3.53 10.30 3.31
C ASN A 23 2.40 11.21 2.81
N VAL A 24 1.50 10.63 2.05
CA VAL A 24 0.38 11.37 1.47
C VAL A 24 -0.79 11.37 2.44
N GLY A 25 -1.34 12.56 2.73
CA GLY A 25 -2.54 12.71 3.53
C GLY A 25 -3.73 13.01 2.63
N ILE A 26 -4.81 12.24 2.79
CA ILE A 26 -6.02 12.38 1.99
C ILE A 26 -7.21 12.48 2.91
N ARG A 27 -8.04 13.50 2.71
CA ARG A 27 -9.31 13.61 3.43
C ARG A 27 -10.36 12.77 2.72
N GLY A 28 -10.93 11.80 3.44
CA GLY A 28 -12.00 10.96 2.93
C GLY A 28 -13.36 11.65 2.96
N VAL A 29 -14.37 10.96 2.44
CA VAL A 29 -15.72 11.50 2.41
C VAL A 29 -16.31 11.72 3.80
N SER A 30 -15.81 11.01 4.82
CA SER A 30 -16.23 11.18 6.21
C SER A 30 -15.67 12.44 6.85
N SER A 31 -14.77 13.14 6.19
CA SER A 31 -13.95 14.27 6.66
C SER A 31 -12.73 13.85 7.49
N TYR A 32 -12.58 12.58 7.85
CA TYR A 32 -11.33 12.11 8.45
C TYR A 32 -10.20 12.13 7.43
N GLU A 33 -9.03 12.52 7.89
CA GLU A 33 -7.82 12.46 7.07
C GLU A 33 -7.15 11.10 7.26
N HIS A 34 -6.72 10.50 6.14
CA HIS A 34 -6.03 9.21 6.13
C HIS A 34 -4.64 9.39 5.55
N SER A 35 -3.65 8.77 6.19
CA SER A 35 -2.26 8.81 5.73
C SER A 35 -1.95 7.55 4.94
N PHE A 36 -1.26 7.72 3.83
CA PHE A 36 -0.74 6.61 3.03
C PHE A 36 0.77 6.72 2.95
N ASP A 37 1.45 5.60 3.09
CA ASP A 37 2.91 5.60 3.10
C ASP A 37 3.50 6.02 1.76
N PHE A 38 2.89 5.58 0.66
CA PHE A 38 3.35 5.90 -0.69
C PHE A 38 2.18 6.16 -1.63
N LEU A 39 2.44 6.99 -2.64
CA LEU A 39 1.54 7.21 -3.76
C LEU A 39 2.33 7.01 -5.04
N PHE A 40 1.82 6.15 -5.92
CA PHE A 40 2.39 5.95 -7.25
C PHE A 40 1.49 6.63 -8.27
N GLN A 41 2.07 7.56 -9.01
CA GLN A 41 1.34 8.41 -9.95
C GLN A 41 0.71 7.61 -11.08
N ARG A 42 -0.43 8.10 -11.54
CA ARG A 42 -1.07 7.57 -12.74
C ARG A 42 -0.13 7.66 -13.93
N SER A 43 -0.15 6.61 -14.76
CA SER A 43 0.64 6.56 -16.00
C SER A 43 -0.22 5.99 -17.11
N ALA A 44 0.36 5.85 -18.31
CA ALA A 44 -0.33 5.24 -19.44
C ALA A 44 -0.74 3.78 -19.16
N ASN A 45 0.03 3.09 -18.31
CA ASN A 45 -0.14 1.65 -18.07
C ASN A 45 -0.83 1.32 -16.75
N HIS A 46 -0.91 2.30 -15.83
CA HIS A 46 -1.41 2.05 -14.48
C HIS A 46 -2.27 3.20 -13.98
N PRO A 47 -3.31 2.93 -13.18
CA PRO A 47 -4.05 3.98 -12.48
C PRO A 47 -3.19 4.53 -11.33
N THR A 48 -3.70 5.55 -10.65
CA THR A 48 -3.11 6.01 -9.39
C THR A 48 -3.20 4.88 -8.37
N ARG A 49 -2.11 4.62 -7.66
CA ARG A 49 -2.04 3.54 -6.67
C ARG A 49 -1.61 4.13 -5.34
N PHE A 50 -2.44 3.94 -4.33
CA PHE A 50 -2.10 4.26 -2.95
C PHE A 50 -1.48 3.01 -2.32
N CYS A 51 -0.52 3.19 -1.42
CA CYS A 51 0.22 2.09 -0.85
C CYS A 51 0.40 2.24 0.64
N GLN A 52 0.19 1.15 1.36
CA GLN A 52 0.48 1.05 2.78
C GLN A 52 1.53 -0.03 3.01
N ALA A 53 2.46 0.25 3.91
CA ALA A 53 3.47 -0.69 4.35
C ALA A 53 3.40 -0.79 5.87
N PRO A 54 2.42 -1.54 6.41
CA PRO A 54 2.19 -1.58 7.85
C PRO A 54 3.28 -2.37 8.56
N ASN A 55 3.58 -1.96 9.82
CA ASN A 55 4.54 -2.68 10.65
C ASN A 55 4.03 -4.07 11.06
N ARG A 56 2.72 -4.23 11.11
CA ARG A 56 2.07 -5.50 11.46
C ARG A 56 1.14 -5.90 10.34
N PHE A 57 1.09 -7.18 10.06
CA PHE A 57 0.24 -7.73 9.00
C PHE A 57 -0.74 -8.71 9.64
N ASP A 58 -1.80 -8.16 10.25
CA ASP A 58 -2.77 -8.90 11.03
C ASP A 58 -4.18 -8.34 10.82
N LYS A 59 -5.15 -8.88 11.55
CA LYS A 59 -6.55 -8.46 11.44
C LYS A 59 -6.74 -6.98 11.75
N ASP A 60 -6.03 -6.44 12.73
CA ASP A 60 -6.15 -5.03 13.07
C ASP A 60 -5.64 -4.14 11.95
N ALA A 61 -4.53 -4.55 11.30
CA ALA A 61 -4.03 -3.84 10.14
C ALA A 61 -5.06 -3.84 8.99
N VAL A 62 -5.72 -4.98 8.76
CA VAL A 62 -6.77 -5.07 7.74
C VAL A 62 -7.89 -4.08 8.06
N LYS A 63 -8.38 -4.07 9.29
CA LYS A 63 -9.46 -3.18 9.71
C LYS A 63 -9.09 -1.71 9.51
N ASP A 64 -7.92 -1.31 9.99
CA ASP A 64 -7.49 0.08 9.93
C ASP A 64 -7.25 0.53 8.49
N ILE A 65 -6.56 -0.28 7.72
CA ILE A 65 -6.25 0.04 6.32
C ILE A 65 -7.52 0.11 5.49
N MET A 66 -8.43 -0.85 5.66
CA MET A 66 -9.65 -0.87 4.86
C MET A 66 -10.60 0.25 5.22
N PHE A 67 -10.69 0.66 6.50
CA PHE A 67 -11.46 1.84 6.84
C PHE A 67 -10.96 3.07 6.10
N GLY A 68 -9.66 3.32 6.14
CA GLY A 68 -9.06 4.47 5.46
C GLY A 68 -9.23 4.40 3.96
N TRP A 69 -9.05 3.23 3.38
CA TRP A 69 -9.18 3.04 1.94
C TRP A 69 -10.62 3.20 1.46
N ASP A 70 -11.56 2.56 2.12
CA ASP A 70 -12.97 2.65 1.74
C ASP A 70 -13.46 4.11 1.80
N ASP A 71 -13.08 4.83 2.85
CA ASP A 71 -13.44 6.23 3.01
C ASP A 71 -12.81 7.10 1.91
N THR A 72 -11.56 6.83 1.56
CA THR A 72 -10.84 7.55 0.53
C THR A 72 -11.41 7.26 -0.86
N LYS A 73 -11.70 6.00 -1.14
CA LYS A 73 -12.14 5.55 -2.47
C LYS A 73 -13.56 5.99 -2.81
N LYS A 74 -14.39 6.31 -1.82
CA LYS A 74 -15.76 6.77 -2.05
C LYS A 74 -15.83 8.09 -2.78
N ASP A 75 -14.77 8.89 -2.77
CA ASP A 75 -14.72 10.10 -3.58
C ASP A 75 -14.71 9.70 -5.07
N PRO A 76 -15.66 10.21 -5.89
CA PRO A 76 -15.72 9.86 -7.31
C PRO A 76 -14.42 10.11 -8.07
N LYS A 77 -13.62 11.09 -7.63
CA LYS A 77 -12.33 11.41 -8.27
C LYS A 77 -11.32 10.28 -8.12
N ARG A 78 -11.51 9.39 -7.15
CA ARG A 78 -10.56 8.29 -6.84
C ARG A 78 -11.13 6.92 -7.18
N ARG A 79 -12.26 6.87 -7.89
CA ARG A 79 -12.95 5.62 -8.22
C ARG A 79 -12.03 4.61 -8.93
N ASP A 80 -11.14 5.08 -9.79
CA ASP A 80 -10.25 4.22 -10.56
C ASP A 80 -8.91 3.94 -9.87
N SER A 81 -8.70 4.53 -8.69
CA SER A 81 -7.48 4.29 -7.92
C SER A 81 -7.46 2.88 -7.33
N ARG A 82 -6.26 2.40 -7.04
CA ARG A 82 -6.04 1.07 -6.47
C ARG A 82 -5.29 1.18 -5.17
N LEU A 83 -5.45 0.18 -4.32
CA LEU A 83 -4.70 0.05 -3.08
C LEU A 83 -3.74 -1.12 -3.18
N ILE A 84 -2.50 -0.88 -2.77
CA ILE A 84 -1.46 -1.88 -2.66
C ILE A 84 -1.02 -1.93 -1.21
N VAL A 85 -0.89 -3.13 -0.66
CA VAL A 85 -0.34 -3.33 0.67
C VAL A 85 0.92 -4.16 0.53
N ILE A 86 2.02 -3.65 1.09
CA ILE A 86 3.29 -4.38 1.13
C ILE A 86 3.39 -5.00 2.51
N GLY A 87 3.53 -6.32 2.55
CA GLY A 87 3.62 -7.07 3.80
C GLY A 87 5.05 -7.48 4.11
N ASP A 88 5.43 -7.37 5.37
CA ASP A 88 6.78 -7.77 5.81
C ASP A 88 6.81 -9.27 6.08
N ASP A 89 7.37 -10.02 5.15
CA ASP A 89 7.52 -11.47 5.25
C ASP A 89 8.98 -11.91 5.50
N ARG A 90 9.82 -10.98 5.99
CA ARG A 90 11.25 -11.27 6.12
C ARG A 90 11.55 -12.25 7.24
N GLN A 91 10.75 -12.30 8.30
CA GLN A 91 10.98 -13.18 9.45
C GLN A 91 9.99 -14.32 9.53
N THR A 92 8.73 -14.05 9.21
CA THR A 92 7.68 -15.07 9.19
C THR A 92 6.82 -14.87 7.95
N PRO A 93 6.18 -15.93 7.42
CA PRO A 93 5.23 -15.77 6.33
C PRO A 93 4.11 -14.81 6.71
N LEU A 94 3.52 -14.15 5.71
CA LEU A 94 2.39 -13.27 5.95
C LEU A 94 1.23 -14.05 6.57
N GLN A 95 0.55 -13.45 7.54
CA GLN A 95 -0.61 -14.07 8.17
C GLN A 95 -1.66 -14.38 7.11
N ARG A 96 -2.09 -15.65 7.06
CA ARG A 96 -2.98 -16.11 5.99
C ARG A 96 -4.33 -15.40 6.00
N GLY A 97 -4.91 -15.20 7.18
CA GLY A 97 -6.19 -14.55 7.31
C GLY A 97 -6.18 -13.12 6.78
N ALA A 98 -5.14 -12.37 7.13
CA ALA A 98 -4.99 -11.00 6.64
C ALA A 98 -4.76 -10.97 5.13
N LEU A 99 -3.93 -11.86 4.61
CA LEU A 99 -3.67 -11.95 3.17
C LEU A 99 -4.95 -12.27 2.40
N THR A 100 -5.73 -13.24 2.87
CA THR A 100 -7.01 -13.62 2.25
C THR A 100 -7.99 -12.46 2.30
N ALA A 101 -8.09 -11.77 3.44
CA ALA A 101 -9.01 -10.65 3.59
C ALA A 101 -8.68 -9.53 2.60
N PHE A 102 -7.44 -9.11 2.50
CA PHE A 102 -7.05 -8.08 1.54
C PHE A 102 -7.38 -8.49 0.10
N ARG A 103 -7.06 -9.74 -0.27
CA ARG A 103 -7.35 -10.23 -1.61
C ARG A 103 -8.84 -10.25 -1.90
N ASN A 104 -9.65 -10.64 -0.94
CA ASN A 104 -11.10 -10.67 -1.11
C ASN A 104 -11.69 -9.26 -1.24
N TYR A 105 -11.03 -8.25 -0.69
CA TYR A 105 -11.40 -6.84 -0.87
C TYR A 105 -10.82 -6.22 -2.14
N GLY A 106 -10.16 -7.01 -2.97
CA GLY A 106 -9.60 -6.50 -4.22
C GLY A 106 -8.30 -5.72 -4.05
N VAL A 107 -7.63 -5.87 -2.92
CA VAL A 107 -6.35 -5.20 -2.65
C VAL A 107 -5.21 -6.06 -3.14
N THR A 108 -4.25 -5.45 -3.84
CA THR A 108 -3.03 -6.12 -4.25
C THR A 108 -2.07 -6.18 -3.07
N VAL A 109 -1.63 -7.38 -2.71
CA VAL A 109 -0.63 -7.57 -1.66
C VAL A 109 0.68 -7.99 -2.29
N ILE A 110 1.76 -7.26 -1.97
CA ILE A 110 3.11 -7.59 -2.41
C ILE A 110 3.93 -7.94 -1.17
N PRO A 111 4.36 -9.20 -1.02
CA PRO A 111 5.30 -9.54 0.04
C PRO A 111 6.63 -8.82 -0.17
N TYR A 112 7.27 -8.37 0.89
CA TYR A 112 8.55 -7.67 0.78
C TYR A 112 9.59 -8.52 0.02
N SER A 113 9.57 -9.83 0.20
CA SER A 113 10.48 -10.74 -0.50
C SER A 113 10.31 -10.73 -2.02
N LYS A 114 9.16 -10.23 -2.52
CA LYS A 114 8.86 -10.13 -3.94
C LYS A 114 8.89 -8.69 -4.45
N LEU A 115 9.18 -7.73 -3.58
CA LEU A 115 9.09 -6.33 -3.95
C LEU A 115 10.10 -5.95 -5.05
N GLU A 116 11.34 -6.41 -4.93
CA GLU A 116 12.38 -6.11 -5.92
C GLU A 116 11.99 -6.61 -7.31
N GLU A 117 11.38 -7.78 -7.38
CA GLU A 117 10.94 -8.39 -8.63
C GLU A 117 9.70 -7.69 -9.21
N ARG A 118 8.74 -7.35 -8.35
CA ARG A 118 7.43 -6.86 -8.78
C ARG A 118 7.36 -5.35 -8.96
N ALA A 119 8.17 -4.59 -8.23
CA ALA A 119 8.10 -3.14 -8.26
C ALA A 119 8.31 -2.54 -9.67
N PRO A 120 9.30 -2.98 -10.45
CA PRO A 120 9.48 -2.41 -11.80
C PRO A 120 8.30 -2.65 -12.72
N VAL A 121 7.53 -3.70 -12.50
CA VAL A 121 6.38 -4.07 -13.34
C VAL A 121 5.11 -3.40 -12.84
N GLU A 122 4.86 -3.41 -11.55
CA GLU A 122 3.57 -3.01 -10.98
C GLU A 122 3.56 -1.60 -10.39
N LEU A 123 4.71 -1.08 -9.99
CA LEU A 123 4.80 0.21 -9.31
C LEU A 123 5.49 1.29 -10.13
N ALA A 124 6.21 0.92 -11.16
CA ALA A 124 6.82 1.89 -12.07
C ALA A 124 5.78 2.50 -13.02
N ALA A 125 6.16 3.56 -13.67
CA ALA A 125 5.28 4.26 -14.63
C ALA A 125 4.95 3.45 -15.88
#